data_27c831c0e6d544791b348839cd23aff6
#
_entry.id   27c831c0e6d544791b348839cd23aff6
#
_cell.length_a   1.000
_cell.length_b   1.000
_cell.length_c   1.000
_cell.angle_alpha   90.00
_cell.angle_beta   90.00
_cell.angle_gamma   90.00
#
_symmetry.space_group_name_H-M   'P 1'
#
loop_
_entity.id
_entity.type
_entity.pdbx_description
1 polymer ?
#
loop_
_entity_poly.entity_id
_entity_poly.type
_entity_poly.pdbx_seq_one_letter_code
_entity_poly.pdbx_strand_id
1 'polypeptide(L)'
;MTIQRSKGYATRPSFSVEEIGKLIAFCKSCKPDIICMVDNCYGEFTQTIEPTDVGADMCVGSLIKNPGGGLAPIGGYIAGKKECVENAAYRLTSPGLGKEVGASLGILKDFYQGFFLAPMVTKGALKGAVFAANIYEKLGFKVIPDSKESRHDIIQEVEFHDPELMVAFCEG
;
A
#
# COMPACT_ATOMS: atom_id res chain seq x y z
N MET A 1 -3.39 12.51 -12.32
CA MET A 1 -2.06 12.34 -11.67
C MET A 1 -2.07 11.09 -10.83
N THR A 2 -0.99 10.30 -10.86
CA THR A 2 -0.85 9.07 -10.05
C THR A 2 0.32 9.23 -9.09
N ILE A 3 0.12 8.87 -7.82
CA ILE A 3 1.13 8.86 -6.76
C ILE A 3 1.26 7.44 -6.24
N GLN A 4 2.45 6.89 -6.22
CA GLN A 4 2.75 5.62 -5.56
C GLN A 4 3.26 5.92 -4.14
N ARG A 5 2.52 5.50 -3.11
CA ARG A 5 2.85 5.75 -1.70
C ARG A 5 4.08 5.00 -1.25
N SER A 6 4.07 3.69 -1.44
CA SER A 6 5.19 2.83 -1.06
C SER A 6 6.42 3.05 -1.94
N LYS A 7 7.59 2.81 -1.36
CA LYS A 7 8.84 2.80 -2.12
C LYS A 7 8.89 1.68 -3.17
N GLY A 8 8.15 0.58 -2.98
CA GLY A 8 8.26 -0.60 -3.82
C GLY A 8 9.71 -1.11 -3.85
N TYR A 9 10.25 -1.29 -5.04
CA TYR A 9 11.65 -1.69 -5.26
C TYR A 9 12.61 -0.50 -5.44
N ALA A 10 12.12 0.75 -5.28
CA ALA A 10 12.97 1.93 -5.38
C ALA A 10 13.70 2.21 -4.07
N THR A 11 14.85 2.90 -4.14
CA THR A 11 15.64 3.29 -2.96
C THR A 11 15.14 4.58 -2.30
N ARG A 12 14.08 5.23 -2.84
CA ARG A 12 13.47 6.41 -2.24
C ARG A 12 12.70 6.07 -0.96
N PRO A 13 12.49 7.02 -0.03
CA PRO A 13 11.57 6.80 1.09
C PRO A 13 10.13 6.61 0.61
N SER A 14 9.29 5.94 1.43
CA SER A 14 7.84 5.92 1.28
C SER A 14 7.24 7.28 1.68
N PHE A 15 6.10 7.63 1.09
CA PHE A 15 5.41 8.88 1.43
C PHE A 15 4.50 8.70 2.64
N SER A 16 4.58 9.62 3.59
CA SER A 16 3.52 9.80 4.58
C SER A 16 2.24 10.33 3.92
N VAL A 17 1.10 10.16 4.60
CA VAL A 17 -0.18 10.70 4.11
C VAL A 17 -0.13 12.22 4.04
N GLU A 18 0.56 12.87 4.97
CA GLU A 18 0.74 14.34 4.99
C GLU A 18 1.56 14.82 3.79
N GLU A 19 2.61 14.12 3.40
CA GLU A 19 3.41 14.45 2.20
C GLU A 19 2.60 14.27 0.93
N ILE A 20 1.80 13.20 0.86
CA ILE A 20 0.84 12.98 -0.24
C ILE A 20 -0.13 14.16 -0.33
N GLY A 21 -0.68 14.61 0.82
CA GLY A 21 -1.58 15.76 0.87
C GLY A 21 -0.94 17.06 0.35
N LYS A 22 0.31 17.33 0.72
CA LYS A 22 1.06 18.49 0.20
C LYS A 22 1.26 18.40 -1.30
N LEU A 23 1.61 17.23 -1.82
CA LEU A 23 1.79 17.02 -3.25
C LEU A 23 0.48 17.19 -4.02
N ILE A 24 -0.64 16.65 -3.49
CA ILE A 24 -1.97 16.82 -4.08
C ILE A 24 -2.37 18.30 -4.10
N ALA A 25 -2.19 19.01 -2.99
CA ALA A 25 -2.49 20.45 -2.90
C ALA A 25 -1.70 21.26 -3.94
N PHE A 26 -0.41 20.96 -4.10
CA PHE A 26 0.42 21.59 -5.13
C PHE A 26 -0.12 21.28 -6.54
N CYS A 27 -0.42 20.05 -6.86
CA CYS A 27 -0.94 19.70 -8.19
C CYS A 27 -2.29 20.36 -8.49
N LYS A 28 -3.18 20.41 -7.50
CA LYS A 28 -4.49 21.09 -7.64
C LYS A 28 -4.37 22.60 -7.69
N SER A 29 -3.31 23.19 -7.15
CA SER A 29 -3.04 24.63 -7.35
C SER A 29 -2.64 24.95 -8.79
N CYS A 30 -1.97 24.03 -9.47
CA CYS A 30 -1.60 24.18 -10.89
C CYS A 30 -2.76 23.84 -11.83
N LYS A 31 -3.56 22.83 -11.49
CA LYS A 31 -4.70 22.36 -12.28
C LYS A 31 -5.81 21.92 -11.32
N PRO A 32 -6.79 22.80 -11.01
CA PRO A 32 -7.82 22.56 -9.99
C PRO A 32 -8.70 21.33 -10.24
N ASP A 33 -8.92 20.97 -11.49
CA ASP A 33 -9.74 19.83 -11.92
C ASP A 33 -8.97 18.52 -12.10
N ILE A 34 -7.67 18.49 -11.74
CA ILE A 34 -6.87 17.27 -11.86
C ILE A 34 -7.37 16.18 -10.91
N ILE A 35 -7.59 14.98 -11.45
CA ILE A 35 -7.85 13.80 -10.65
C ILE A 35 -6.53 13.26 -10.07
N CYS A 36 -6.46 13.15 -8.75
CA CYS A 36 -5.31 12.59 -8.02
C CYS A 36 -5.66 11.20 -7.52
N MET A 37 -4.98 10.19 -8.06
CA MET A 37 -5.08 8.80 -7.66
C MET A 37 -3.82 8.39 -6.88
N VAL A 38 -4.00 7.67 -5.78
CA VAL A 38 -2.90 7.13 -4.98
C VAL A 38 -2.92 5.60 -5.05
N ASP A 39 -1.82 5.02 -5.51
CA ASP A 39 -1.53 3.60 -5.25
C ASP A 39 -1.08 3.49 -3.80
N ASN A 40 -1.96 2.94 -2.97
CA ASN A 40 -1.82 2.88 -1.53
C ASN A 40 -1.23 1.55 -1.04
N CYS A 41 -0.87 0.65 -1.96
CA CYS A 41 -0.31 -0.66 -1.62
C CYS A 41 0.82 -0.56 -0.61
N TYR A 42 0.78 -1.42 0.41
CA TYR A 42 1.70 -1.50 1.55
C TYR A 42 1.63 -0.35 2.56
N GLY A 43 0.89 0.74 2.24
CA GLY A 43 0.73 1.88 3.15
C GLY A 43 -0.52 1.80 4.02
N GLU A 44 -1.51 1.01 3.64
CA GLU A 44 -2.78 0.91 4.36
C GLU A 44 -2.56 0.49 5.82
N PHE A 45 -3.25 1.14 6.73
CA PHE A 45 -3.19 0.93 8.19
C PHE A 45 -1.82 1.21 8.85
N THR A 46 -0.88 1.84 8.14
CA THR A 46 0.40 2.28 8.74
C THR A 46 0.28 3.61 9.46
N GLN A 47 -0.74 4.41 9.11
CA GLN A 47 -1.10 5.69 9.74
C GLN A 47 -2.59 5.67 10.13
N THR A 48 -3.02 6.66 10.93
CA THR A 48 -4.41 6.80 11.40
C THR A 48 -5.33 7.47 10.39
N ILE A 49 -4.77 8.06 9.35
CA ILE A 49 -5.45 8.67 8.22
C ILE A 49 -4.98 8.05 6.92
N GLU A 50 -5.82 8.12 5.90
CA GLU A 50 -5.54 7.57 4.57
C GLU A 50 -5.50 8.69 3.51
N PRO A 51 -4.95 8.45 2.32
CA PRO A 51 -4.79 9.51 1.32
C PRO A 51 -6.07 10.22 0.90
N THR A 52 -7.24 9.57 1.01
CA THR A 52 -8.54 10.22 0.77
C THR A 52 -8.86 11.32 1.76
N ASP A 53 -8.35 11.23 3.00
CA ASP A 53 -8.55 12.25 4.04
C ASP A 53 -7.77 13.54 3.75
N VAL A 54 -6.75 13.47 2.92
CA VAL A 54 -5.89 14.60 2.55
C VAL A 54 -6.06 15.06 1.10
N GLY A 55 -7.16 14.65 0.45
CA GLY A 55 -7.58 15.20 -0.83
C GLY A 55 -7.31 14.32 -2.06
N ALA A 56 -6.88 13.07 -1.90
CA ALA A 56 -6.88 12.12 -3.00
C ALA A 56 -8.32 11.90 -3.50
N ASP A 57 -8.49 11.95 -4.80
CA ASP A 57 -9.80 11.71 -5.41
C ASP A 57 -10.11 10.22 -5.44
N MET A 58 -9.07 9.40 -5.46
CA MET A 58 -9.18 7.94 -5.50
C MET A 58 -7.92 7.29 -4.92
N CYS A 59 -8.12 6.24 -4.11
CA CYS A 59 -7.08 5.31 -3.69
C CYS A 59 -7.33 3.95 -4.29
N VAL A 60 -6.27 3.28 -4.68
CA VAL A 60 -6.30 1.91 -5.19
C VAL A 60 -5.30 1.06 -4.42
N GLY A 61 -5.59 -0.21 -4.28
CA GLY A 61 -4.68 -1.14 -3.64
C GLY A 61 -5.08 -2.60 -3.85
N SER A 62 -4.26 -3.49 -3.34
CA SER A 62 -4.44 -4.94 -3.49
C SER A 62 -4.95 -5.56 -2.20
N LEU A 63 -5.99 -6.40 -2.30
CA LEU A 63 -6.50 -7.16 -1.16
C LEU A 63 -5.60 -8.34 -0.75
N ILE A 64 -4.66 -8.76 -1.60
CA ILE A 64 -3.66 -9.77 -1.19
C ILE A 64 -2.54 -9.19 -0.29
N LYS A 65 -2.59 -7.89 -0.02
CA LYS A 65 -1.63 -7.15 0.82
C LYS A 65 -2.31 -6.73 2.12
N ASN A 66 -1.91 -5.58 2.69
CA ASN A 66 -2.39 -5.13 4.00
C ASN A 66 -3.92 -5.27 4.20
N PRO A 67 -4.79 -4.79 3.29
CA PRO A 67 -6.22 -4.80 3.52
C PRO A 67 -6.84 -6.20 3.59
N GLY A 68 -6.20 -7.20 3.00
CA GLY A 68 -6.69 -8.57 3.02
C GLY A 68 -6.33 -9.35 4.27
N GLY A 69 -5.52 -8.79 5.19
CA GLY A 69 -5.20 -9.39 6.48
C GLY A 69 -4.62 -10.80 6.40
N GLY A 70 -3.96 -11.15 5.29
CA GLY A 70 -3.41 -12.47 5.03
C GLY A 70 -4.45 -13.53 4.64
N LEU A 71 -5.73 -13.19 4.54
CA LEU A 71 -6.81 -14.15 4.21
C LEU A 71 -7.34 -13.98 2.79
N ALA A 72 -7.34 -12.78 2.22
CA ALA A 72 -7.85 -12.56 0.89
C ALA A 72 -6.90 -13.17 -0.16
N PRO A 73 -7.37 -14.16 -0.95
CA PRO A 73 -6.51 -14.89 -1.89
C PRO A 73 -6.25 -14.10 -3.19
N ILE A 74 -7.11 -13.16 -3.52
CA ILE A 74 -7.09 -12.34 -4.74
C ILE A 74 -7.74 -10.99 -4.46
N GLY A 75 -7.75 -10.13 -5.46
CA GLY A 75 -8.59 -8.95 -5.50
C GLY A 75 -7.83 -7.65 -5.27
N GLY A 76 -8.56 -6.58 -5.53
CA GLY A 76 -8.13 -5.21 -5.29
C GLY A 76 -9.30 -4.38 -4.80
N TYR A 77 -9.01 -3.16 -4.38
CA TYR A 77 -10.03 -2.20 -4.00
C TYR A 77 -9.79 -0.86 -4.70
N ILE A 78 -10.86 -0.13 -4.87
CA ILE A 78 -10.86 1.27 -5.26
C ILE A 78 -11.78 2.00 -4.29
N ALA A 79 -11.27 3.03 -3.64
CA ALA A 79 -12.01 3.86 -2.70
C ALA A 79 -11.79 5.34 -3.01
N GLY A 80 -12.81 6.18 -2.84
CA GLY A 80 -12.69 7.60 -3.11
C GLY A 80 -14.00 8.23 -3.58
N LYS A 81 -13.89 9.27 -4.41
CA LYS A 81 -15.06 9.96 -4.96
C LYS A 81 -15.93 9.02 -5.77
N LYS A 82 -17.26 9.12 -5.57
CA LYS A 82 -18.25 8.27 -6.23
C LYS A 82 -18.06 8.19 -7.74
N GLU A 83 -17.88 9.32 -8.38
CA GLU A 83 -17.68 9.39 -9.84
C GLU A 83 -16.44 8.61 -10.29
N CYS A 84 -15.32 8.73 -9.56
CA CYS A 84 -14.08 8.02 -9.89
C CYS A 84 -14.26 6.50 -9.73
N VAL A 85 -14.92 6.08 -8.65
CA VAL A 85 -15.18 4.66 -8.37
C VAL A 85 -16.14 4.05 -9.40
N GLU A 86 -17.21 4.77 -9.77
CA GLU A 86 -18.16 4.33 -10.79
C GLU A 86 -17.51 4.22 -12.17
N ASN A 87 -16.74 5.22 -12.59
CA ASN A 87 -16.01 5.18 -13.85
C ASN A 87 -15.02 4.02 -13.92
N ALA A 88 -14.33 3.73 -12.82
CA ALA A 88 -13.44 2.58 -12.72
C ALA A 88 -14.21 1.25 -12.82
N ALA A 89 -15.39 1.13 -12.20
CA ALA A 89 -16.24 -0.05 -12.29
C ALA A 89 -16.73 -0.31 -13.74
N TYR A 90 -17.14 0.73 -14.44
CA TYR A 90 -17.53 0.62 -15.85
C TYR A 90 -16.37 0.20 -16.75
N ARG A 91 -15.16 0.66 -16.44
CA ARG A 91 -13.96 0.29 -17.20
C ARG A 91 -13.51 -1.15 -16.91
N LEU A 92 -13.67 -1.60 -15.67
CA LEU A 92 -13.22 -2.93 -15.22
C LEU A 92 -14.12 -4.05 -15.76
N THR A 93 -15.42 -3.82 -15.86
CA THR A 93 -16.41 -4.80 -16.25
C THR A 93 -16.80 -4.63 -17.73
N SER A 94 -18.01 -4.20 -17.99
CA SER A 94 -18.53 -3.96 -19.34
C SER A 94 -19.29 -2.64 -19.39
N PRO A 95 -19.29 -1.93 -20.52
CA PRO A 95 -20.10 -0.73 -20.67
C PRO A 95 -21.56 -0.97 -20.30
N GLY A 96 -22.11 -0.12 -19.43
CA GLY A 96 -23.49 -0.20 -18.97
C GLY A 96 -23.75 -1.13 -17.80
N LEU A 97 -22.81 -2.01 -17.41
CA LEU A 97 -23.00 -2.94 -16.29
C LEU A 97 -22.37 -2.42 -14.99
N GLY A 98 -21.17 -1.85 -15.05
CA GLY A 98 -20.50 -1.30 -13.86
C GLY A 98 -20.38 -2.32 -12.74
N LYS A 99 -20.77 -1.90 -11.53
CA LYS A 99 -20.69 -2.70 -10.31
C LYS A 99 -21.83 -3.71 -10.12
N GLU A 100 -22.82 -3.74 -10.99
CA GLU A 100 -23.97 -4.65 -10.86
C GLU A 100 -23.63 -6.10 -11.19
N VAL A 101 -22.51 -6.31 -11.86
CA VAL A 101 -21.95 -7.63 -12.11
C VAL A 101 -20.54 -7.71 -11.60
N GLY A 102 -20.17 -8.85 -11.15
CA GLY A 102 -18.85 -9.15 -10.64
C GLY A 102 -18.90 -10.43 -9.86
N ALA A 103 -18.24 -11.46 -10.37
CA ALA A 103 -18.16 -12.72 -9.65
C ALA A 103 -17.18 -12.58 -8.49
N SER A 104 -17.68 -12.58 -7.25
CA SER A 104 -16.85 -12.70 -6.06
C SER A 104 -16.35 -14.13 -5.81
N LEU A 105 -16.80 -15.09 -6.59
CA LEU A 105 -16.43 -16.53 -6.51
C LEU A 105 -16.57 -17.11 -5.09
N GLY A 106 -17.48 -16.58 -4.27
CA GLY A 106 -17.72 -17.03 -2.90
C GLY A 106 -16.69 -16.61 -1.85
N ILE A 107 -15.72 -15.76 -2.21
CA ILE A 107 -14.61 -15.33 -1.33
C ILE A 107 -14.90 -14.09 -0.49
N LEU A 108 -16.11 -13.54 -0.52
CA LEU A 108 -16.46 -12.34 0.25
C LEU A 108 -16.23 -12.49 1.75
N LYS A 109 -16.45 -13.70 2.29
CA LYS A 109 -16.18 -13.97 3.71
C LYS A 109 -14.72 -13.70 4.06
N ASP A 110 -13.80 -14.19 3.23
CA ASP A 110 -12.37 -14.04 3.45
C ASP A 110 -11.95 -12.57 3.33
N PHE A 111 -12.58 -11.83 2.41
CA PHE A 111 -12.36 -10.38 2.30
C PHE A 111 -12.78 -9.64 3.55
N TYR A 112 -13.99 -9.87 4.06
CA TYR A 112 -14.48 -9.18 5.26
C TYR A 112 -13.71 -9.58 6.51
N GLN A 113 -13.43 -10.86 6.68
CA GLN A 113 -12.65 -11.34 7.81
C GLN A 113 -11.20 -10.83 7.75
N GLY A 114 -10.59 -10.87 6.56
CA GLY A 114 -9.25 -10.32 6.33
C GLY A 114 -9.18 -8.83 6.62
N PHE A 115 -10.14 -8.06 6.13
CA PHE A 115 -10.20 -6.62 6.38
C PHE A 115 -10.37 -6.28 7.87
N PHE A 116 -11.16 -7.06 8.59
CA PHE A 116 -11.30 -6.92 10.05
C PHE A 116 -9.98 -7.18 10.78
N LEU A 117 -9.19 -8.15 10.35
CA LEU A 117 -7.91 -8.50 10.94
C LEU A 117 -6.75 -7.61 10.45
N ALA A 118 -6.92 -6.93 9.32
CA ALA A 118 -5.87 -6.21 8.61
C ALA A 118 -5.04 -5.23 9.48
N PRO A 119 -5.62 -4.43 10.40
CA PRO A 119 -4.83 -3.55 11.25
C PRO A 119 -3.87 -4.31 12.17
N MET A 120 -4.29 -5.45 12.70
CA MET A 120 -3.45 -6.29 13.57
C MET A 120 -2.33 -6.97 12.78
N VAL A 121 -2.64 -7.46 11.58
CA VAL A 121 -1.66 -8.09 10.68
C VAL A 121 -0.62 -7.06 10.23
N THR A 122 -1.05 -5.87 9.80
CA THR A 122 -0.16 -4.78 9.40
C THR A 122 0.73 -4.32 10.55
N LYS A 123 0.18 -4.20 11.77
CA LYS A 123 0.98 -3.93 12.98
C LYS A 123 2.04 -5.00 13.20
N GLY A 124 1.70 -6.28 12.99
CA GLY A 124 2.65 -7.40 13.06
C GLY A 124 3.78 -7.25 12.04
N ALA A 125 3.43 -6.95 10.79
CA ALA A 125 4.39 -6.72 9.71
C ALA A 125 5.34 -5.55 10.00
N LEU A 126 4.82 -4.41 10.50
CA LEU A 126 5.64 -3.26 10.90
C LEU A 126 6.63 -3.62 12.02
N LYS A 127 6.17 -4.36 13.05
CA LYS A 127 7.07 -4.83 14.12
C LYS A 127 8.15 -5.76 13.60
N GLY A 128 7.79 -6.68 12.70
CA GLY A 128 8.74 -7.57 12.04
C GLY A 128 9.77 -6.82 11.23
N ALA A 129 9.35 -5.81 10.46
CA ALA A 129 10.23 -4.97 9.68
C ALA A 129 11.23 -4.19 10.56
N VAL A 130 10.77 -3.55 11.65
CA VAL A 130 11.63 -2.84 12.60
C VAL A 130 12.61 -3.80 13.29
N PHE A 131 12.14 -5.00 13.65
CA PHE A 131 12.97 -6.03 14.27
C PHE A 131 14.07 -6.50 13.31
N ALA A 132 13.71 -6.80 12.06
CA ALA A 132 14.67 -7.18 11.03
C ALA A 132 15.70 -6.07 10.79
N ALA A 133 15.26 -4.82 10.62
CA ALA A 133 16.18 -3.69 10.48
C ALA A 133 17.20 -3.64 11.63
N ASN A 134 16.72 -3.74 12.87
CA ASN A 134 17.60 -3.65 14.04
C ASN A 134 18.62 -4.79 14.12
N ILE A 135 18.23 -6.02 13.72
CA ILE A 135 19.15 -7.16 13.70
C ILE A 135 20.20 -6.97 12.63
N TYR A 136 19.79 -6.66 11.38
CA TYR A 136 20.73 -6.55 10.27
C TYR A 136 21.66 -5.35 10.40
N GLU A 137 21.22 -4.22 10.99
CA GLU A 137 22.11 -3.11 11.37
C GLU A 137 23.21 -3.58 12.35
N LYS A 138 22.84 -4.37 13.38
CA LYS A 138 23.80 -4.90 14.36
C LYS A 138 24.78 -5.90 13.74
N LEU A 139 24.39 -6.59 12.69
CA LEU A 139 25.25 -7.48 11.90
C LEU A 139 26.12 -6.72 10.89
N GLY A 140 25.97 -5.40 10.78
CA GLY A 140 26.78 -4.55 9.91
C GLY A 140 26.23 -4.38 8.50
N PHE A 141 25.00 -4.81 8.23
CA PHE A 141 24.36 -4.60 6.92
C PHE A 141 23.68 -3.23 6.85
N LYS A 142 23.65 -2.65 5.68
CA LYS A 142 22.84 -1.47 5.40
C LYS A 142 21.37 -1.89 5.22
N VAL A 143 20.47 -1.18 5.88
CA VAL A 143 19.02 -1.43 5.79
C VAL A 143 18.28 -0.15 5.42
N ILE A 144 17.16 -0.27 4.72
CA ILE A 144 16.33 0.88 4.29
C ILE A 144 14.84 0.52 4.44
N PRO A 145 14.08 1.25 5.27
CA PRO A 145 14.49 2.29 6.20
C PRO A 145 15.29 1.73 7.38
N ASP A 146 16.00 2.59 8.11
CA ASP A 146 16.69 2.16 9.32
C ASP A 146 15.72 1.83 10.47
N SER A 147 16.23 1.23 11.55
CA SER A 147 15.40 0.74 12.65
C SER A 147 14.70 1.85 13.45
N LYS A 148 15.11 3.11 13.29
CA LYS A 148 14.57 4.29 14.01
C LYS A 148 13.77 5.20 13.09
N GLU A 149 13.85 4.99 11.78
CA GLU A 149 13.17 5.80 10.77
C GLU A 149 11.66 5.61 10.83
N SER A 150 10.91 6.69 10.60
CA SER A 150 9.45 6.64 10.47
C SER A 150 9.05 5.83 9.24
N ARG A 151 8.04 4.98 9.41
CA ARG A 151 7.59 4.06 8.35
C ARG A 151 6.20 4.44 7.87
N HIS A 152 6.04 4.48 6.55
CA HIS A 152 4.78 4.80 5.88
C HIS A 152 4.31 3.67 4.95
N ASP A 153 5.07 2.57 4.94
CA ASP A 153 4.74 1.27 4.36
C ASP A 153 5.35 0.14 5.21
N ILE A 154 5.18 -1.11 4.81
CA ILE A 154 5.71 -2.30 5.51
C ILE A 154 7.00 -2.84 4.89
N ILE A 155 7.59 -2.13 3.92
CA ILE A 155 8.76 -2.61 3.20
C ILE A 155 10.01 -2.46 4.06
N GLN A 156 10.84 -3.50 4.07
CA GLN A 156 12.17 -3.52 4.64
C GLN A 156 13.15 -4.05 3.62
N GLU A 157 14.18 -3.29 3.36
CA GLU A 157 15.28 -3.64 2.46
C GLU A 157 16.54 -3.91 3.28
N VAL A 158 17.30 -4.92 2.88
CA VAL A 158 18.62 -5.26 3.43
C VAL A 158 19.57 -5.39 2.26
N GLU A 159 20.64 -4.60 2.26
CA GLU A 159 21.66 -4.63 1.22
C GLU A 159 22.76 -5.63 1.58
N PHE A 160 22.80 -6.78 0.91
CA PHE A 160 23.84 -7.79 1.14
C PHE A 160 25.11 -7.52 0.34
N HIS A 161 25.00 -6.93 -0.85
CA HIS A 161 26.10 -6.72 -1.81
C HIS A 161 26.88 -7.99 -2.22
N ASP A 162 26.35 -9.16 -1.87
CA ASP A 162 26.93 -10.47 -2.12
C ASP A 162 25.82 -11.45 -2.52
N PRO A 163 25.86 -12.00 -3.74
CA PRO A 163 24.85 -12.96 -4.20
C PRO A 163 24.76 -14.23 -3.36
N GLU A 164 25.88 -14.70 -2.79
CA GLU A 164 25.89 -15.92 -1.97
C GLU A 164 25.16 -15.67 -0.65
N LEU A 165 25.37 -14.50 -0.02
CA LEU A 165 24.65 -14.10 1.18
C LEU A 165 23.14 -13.91 0.91
N MET A 166 22.79 -13.39 -0.26
CA MET A 166 21.39 -13.25 -0.65
C MET A 166 20.70 -14.60 -0.83
N VAL A 167 21.39 -15.58 -1.47
CA VAL A 167 20.89 -16.95 -1.61
C VAL A 167 20.73 -17.60 -0.24
N ALA A 168 21.75 -17.53 0.61
CA ALA A 168 21.72 -18.08 1.97
C ALA A 168 20.58 -17.49 2.81
N PHE A 169 20.30 -16.18 2.68
CA PHE A 169 19.17 -15.53 3.32
C PHE A 169 17.82 -16.06 2.85
N CYS A 170 17.69 -16.39 1.56
CA CYS A 170 16.43 -16.93 1.01
C CYS A 170 16.22 -18.41 1.34
N GLU A 171 17.29 -19.16 1.59
CA GLU A 171 17.24 -20.59 1.91
C GLU A 171 17.07 -20.88 3.41
N GLY A 172 17.41 -19.95 4.30
CA GLY A 172 17.33 -20.06 5.76
C GLY A 172 16.05 -19.54 6.34
#